data_3e13e470cd9ddee47b8590ee412a23c4
#
_entry.id   3e13e470cd9ddee47b8590ee412a23c4
#
_cell.length_a   1.000
_cell.length_b   1.000
_cell.length_c   1.000
_cell.angle_alpha   90.00
_cell.angle_beta   90.00
_cell.angle_gamma   90.00
#
_symmetry.space_group_name_H-M   'P 1'
#
loop_
_entity.id
_entity.type
_entity.pdbx_description
1 polymer ?
#
loop_
_entity_poly.entity_id
_entity_poly.type
_entity_poly.pdbx_seq_one_letter_code
_entity_poly.pdbx_strand_id
1 'polypeptide(L)'
;MAYIGNSPANVGGYQIVDDISASFDGSTTSFALTASSSTITPVKTGQLLVGLNGVMQEPDDTGTDGFKVSGSNIIFSSAPASGDTFWAVYQGQNVDVGTPSAGTVGAAELKDDSVTNIKMADDAIGVAELSATGTASSSTFL
;
A
#
# COMPACT_ATOMS: atom_id res chain seq x y z
N MET A 1 -17.23 17.33 -0.33
CA MET A 1 -17.38 15.87 -0.10
C MET A 1 -16.02 15.37 0.39
N ALA A 2 -15.92 14.84 1.61
CA ALA A 2 -14.68 14.27 2.09
C ALA A 2 -14.44 12.93 1.37
N TYR A 3 -13.28 12.75 0.76
CA TYR A 3 -12.90 11.51 0.10
C TYR A 3 -12.30 10.57 1.14
N ILE A 4 -12.90 9.38 1.27
CA ILE A 4 -12.40 8.34 2.19
C ILE A 4 -11.27 7.60 1.47
N GLY A 5 -10.05 7.85 1.88
CA GLY A 5 -8.86 7.26 1.29
C GLY A 5 -7.82 8.31 0.93
N ASN A 6 -6.77 7.90 0.23
CA ASN A 6 -5.79 8.84 -0.30
C ASN A 6 -6.44 9.79 -1.30
N SER A 7 -6.09 11.07 -1.23
CA SER A 7 -6.54 12.06 -2.21
C SER A 7 -6.27 11.56 -3.64
N PRO A 8 -7.22 11.67 -4.58
CA PRO A 8 -7.01 11.27 -5.97
C PRO A 8 -5.77 11.90 -6.63
N ALA A 9 -5.31 13.05 -6.12
CA ALA A 9 -4.11 13.73 -6.59
C ALA A 9 -2.80 12.96 -6.27
N ASN A 10 -2.85 12.03 -5.31
CA ASN A 10 -1.69 11.19 -4.93
C ASN A 10 -1.75 9.78 -5.54
N VAL A 11 -2.79 9.48 -6.32
CA VAL A 11 -2.93 8.20 -7.02
C VAL A 11 -2.11 8.25 -8.31
N GLY A 12 -1.06 7.43 -8.41
CA GLY A 12 -0.21 7.34 -9.59
C GLY A 12 0.96 8.34 -9.62
N GLY A 13 1.31 8.94 -8.49
CA GLY A 13 2.53 9.76 -8.38
C GLY A 13 3.79 8.92 -8.58
N TYR A 14 4.66 9.34 -9.53
CA TYR A 14 6.01 8.80 -9.62
C TYR A 14 6.84 9.36 -8.46
N GLN A 15 7.58 8.48 -7.79
CA GLN A 15 8.51 8.88 -6.74
C GLN A 15 9.93 8.55 -7.16
N ILE A 16 10.84 9.50 -7.00
CA ILE A 16 12.27 9.23 -7.17
C ILE A 16 12.72 8.49 -5.91
N VAL A 17 13.33 7.34 -6.11
CA VAL A 17 13.94 6.54 -5.02
C VAL A 17 15.22 7.23 -4.58
N ASP A 18 15.46 7.25 -3.27
CA ASP A 18 16.69 7.82 -2.72
C ASP A 18 17.91 7.03 -3.21
N ASP A 19 19.02 7.73 -3.45
CA ASP A 19 20.25 7.13 -3.95
C ASP A 19 20.88 6.19 -2.90
N ILE A 20 21.05 4.93 -3.26
CA ILE A 20 21.67 3.89 -2.43
C ILE A 20 23.11 3.56 -2.84
N SER A 21 23.68 4.24 -3.83
CA SER A 21 25.00 3.96 -4.40
C SER A 21 26.13 4.00 -3.37
N ALA A 22 26.00 4.84 -2.34
CA ALA A 22 26.97 4.92 -1.26
C ALA A 22 27.11 3.61 -0.43
N SER A 23 26.13 2.71 -0.54
CA SER A 23 26.12 1.41 0.15
C SER A 23 26.65 0.26 -0.71
N PHE A 24 27.06 0.53 -1.95
CA PHE A 24 27.59 -0.49 -2.85
C PHE A 24 29.01 -0.88 -2.48
N ASP A 25 29.23 -2.17 -2.31
CA ASP A 25 30.51 -2.72 -1.81
C ASP A 25 31.06 -3.90 -2.64
N GLY A 26 30.37 -4.28 -3.72
CA GLY A 26 30.71 -5.43 -4.56
C GLY A 26 30.36 -6.80 -3.95
N SER A 27 29.69 -6.83 -2.80
CA SER A 27 29.33 -8.07 -2.09
C SER A 27 27.87 -8.11 -1.68
N THR A 28 27.34 -6.98 -1.27
CA THR A 28 25.93 -6.84 -0.85
C THR A 28 25.02 -6.74 -2.07
N THR A 29 23.94 -7.52 -2.07
CA THR A 29 22.92 -7.50 -3.15
C THR A 29 21.59 -6.89 -2.73
N SER A 30 21.30 -6.77 -1.42
CA SER A 30 19.99 -6.34 -0.90
C SER A 30 20.09 -4.97 -0.24
N PHE A 31 19.27 -4.02 -0.68
CA PHE A 31 19.28 -2.64 -0.19
C PHE A 31 17.86 -2.17 0.11
N ALA A 32 17.70 -1.42 1.22
CA ALA A 32 16.41 -0.83 1.58
C ALA A 32 16.03 0.30 0.62
N LEU A 33 14.76 0.35 0.25
CA LEU A 33 14.20 1.36 -0.64
C LEU A 33 13.53 2.46 0.16
N THR A 34 13.95 3.69 -0.07
CA THR A 34 13.30 4.89 0.45
C THR A 34 13.05 5.90 -0.66
N ALA A 35 12.06 6.76 -0.46
CA ALA A 35 11.81 7.93 -1.30
C ALA A 35 11.52 9.11 -0.38
N SER A 36 12.26 10.20 -0.53
CA SER A 36 12.22 11.34 0.39
C SER A 36 12.39 10.91 1.86
N SER A 37 13.33 9.98 2.11
CA SER A 37 13.64 9.38 3.42
C SER A 37 12.49 8.56 4.05
N SER A 38 11.41 8.30 3.32
CA SER A 38 10.33 7.43 3.75
C SER A 38 10.44 6.07 3.09
N THR A 39 10.28 4.99 3.86
CA THR A 39 10.31 3.63 3.32
C THR A 39 9.21 3.42 2.29
N ILE A 40 9.57 2.87 1.13
CA ILE A 40 8.62 2.44 0.10
C ILE A 40 8.57 0.92 0.02
N THR A 41 7.40 0.38 -0.27
CA THR A 41 7.18 -1.06 -0.37
C THR A 41 6.47 -1.37 -1.69
N PRO A 42 7.24 -1.55 -2.78
CA PRO A 42 6.65 -1.95 -4.06
C PRO A 42 6.04 -3.34 -3.95
N VAL A 43 4.83 -3.52 -4.50
CA VAL A 43 4.12 -4.81 -4.50
C VAL A 43 4.63 -5.74 -5.60
N LYS A 44 5.14 -5.15 -6.68
CA LYS A 44 5.67 -5.85 -7.85
C LYS A 44 7.01 -5.28 -8.27
N THR A 45 7.91 -6.13 -8.70
CA THR A 45 9.23 -5.71 -9.24
C THR A 45 9.10 -4.72 -10.39
N GLY A 46 8.15 -4.93 -11.29
CA GLY A 46 7.89 -4.03 -12.41
C GLY A 46 7.34 -2.63 -12.05
N GLN A 47 7.10 -2.34 -10.77
CA GLN A 47 6.79 -0.97 -10.31
C GLN A 47 8.03 -0.09 -10.15
N LEU A 48 9.22 -0.67 -10.26
CA LEU A 48 10.48 0.09 -10.24
C LEU A 48 11.09 0.14 -11.64
N LEU A 49 11.53 1.32 -12.01
CA LEU A 49 12.41 1.55 -13.13
C LEU A 49 13.80 1.84 -12.56
N VAL A 50 14.77 0.97 -12.80
CA VAL A 50 16.08 1.00 -12.15
C VAL A 50 17.18 1.14 -13.17
N GLY A 51 18.14 2.02 -12.90
CA GLY A 51 19.35 2.19 -13.67
C GLY A 51 20.60 2.04 -12.79
N LEU A 52 21.54 1.22 -13.25
CA LEU A 52 22.90 1.12 -12.72
C LEU A 52 23.90 1.61 -13.79
N ASN A 53 24.75 2.56 -13.45
CA ASN A 53 25.74 3.14 -14.38
C ASN A 53 25.10 3.61 -15.71
N GLY A 54 23.86 4.09 -15.66
CA GLY A 54 23.11 4.50 -16.85
C GLY A 54 22.52 3.35 -17.66
N VAL A 55 22.69 2.09 -17.25
CA VAL A 55 22.11 0.91 -17.88
C VAL A 55 20.85 0.49 -17.15
N MET A 56 19.76 0.36 -17.90
CA MET A 56 18.48 -0.12 -17.36
C MET A 56 18.61 -1.57 -16.92
N GLN A 57 18.12 -1.84 -15.71
CA GLN A 57 18.08 -3.19 -15.14
C GLN A 57 16.74 -3.83 -15.39
N GLU A 58 16.76 -5.10 -15.76
CA GLU A 58 15.54 -5.88 -16.02
C GLU A 58 14.86 -6.25 -14.69
N PRO A 59 13.53 -6.02 -14.54
CA PRO A 59 12.78 -6.53 -13.41
C PRO A 59 12.53 -8.03 -13.58
N ASP A 60 13.12 -8.86 -12.72
CA ASP A 60 12.99 -10.32 -12.74
C ASP A 60 12.60 -10.86 -11.37
N ASP A 61 11.34 -11.25 -11.19
CA ASP A 61 10.82 -11.82 -9.94
C ASP A 61 11.51 -13.14 -9.54
N THR A 62 12.17 -13.82 -10.48
CA THR A 62 12.96 -15.03 -10.18
C THR A 62 14.29 -14.69 -9.50
N GLY A 63 14.82 -13.50 -9.77
CA GLY A 63 16.08 -13.00 -9.23
C GLY A 63 17.32 -13.59 -9.90
N THR A 64 17.17 -14.12 -11.11
CA THR A 64 18.28 -14.66 -11.93
C THR A 64 19.01 -13.55 -12.65
N ASP A 65 18.27 -12.55 -13.15
CA ASP A 65 18.79 -11.42 -13.91
C ASP A 65 18.34 -10.09 -13.29
N GLY A 66 19.03 -9.01 -13.60
CA GLY A 66 18.71 -7.65 -13.20
C GLY A 66 18.44 -7.51 -11.70
N PHE A 67 17.17 -7.32 -11.33
CA PHE A 67 16.78 -7.14 -9.93
C PHE A 67 15.37 -7.68 -9.64
N LYS A 68 15.11 -7.93 -8.36
CA LYS A 68 13.77 -8.19 -7.81
C LYS A 68 13.49 -7.31 -6.59
N VAL A 69 12.23 -7.29 -6.17
CA VAL A 69 11.80 -6.61 -4.94
C VAL A 69 11.29 -7.64 -3.93
N SER A 70 11.66 -7.46 -2.67
CA SER A 70 11.16 -8.25 -1.56
C SER A 70 10.85 -7.35 -0.37
N GLY A 71 9.57 -7.16 -0.08
CA GLY A 71 9.13 -6.17 0.91
C GLY A 71 9.56 -4.77 0.54
N SER A 72 10.33 -4.12 1.40
CA SER A 72 10.88 -2.78 1.18
C SER A 72 12.31 -2.79 0.61
N ASN A 73 12.80 -3.93 0.13
CA ASN A 73 14.16 -4.04 -0.37
C ASN A 73 14.19 -4.33 -1.87
N ILE A 74 15.16 -3.71 -2.56
CA ILE A 74 15.62 -4.15 -3.88
C ILE A 74 16.73 -5.19 -3.68
N ILE A 75 16.72 -6.23 -4.52
CA ILE A 75 17.72 -7.30 -4.51
C ILE A 75 18.25 -7.45 -5.92
N PHE A 76 19.50 -7.13 -6.12
CA PHE A 76 20.18 -7.32 -7.41
C PHE A 76 20.64 -8.77 -7.57
N SER A 77 20.62 -9.28 -8.81
CA SER A 77 21.13 -10.61 -9.16
C SER A 77 22.65 -10.70 -8.99
N SER A 78 23.36 -9.57 -9.18
CA SER A 78 24.80 -9.41 -8.92
C SER A 78 25.02 -8.20 -8.04
N ALA A 79 25.97 -8.29 -7.09
CA ALA A 79 26.30 -7.19 -6.21
C ALA A 79 26.89 -6.01 -6.99
N PRO A 80 26.29 -4.80 -6.89
CA PRO A 80 26.88 -3.59 -7.48
C PRO A 80 28.24 -3.28 -6.86
N ALA A 81 29.20 -2.91 -7.70
CA ALA A 81 30.54 -2.58 -7.24
C ALA A 81 30.59 -1.21 -6.53
N SER A 82 31.57 -1.06 -5.65
CA SER A 82 31.83 0.26 -5.06
C SER A 82 32.17 1.28 -6.15
N GLY A 83 31.44 2.40 -6.16
CA GLY A 83 31.54 3.44 -7.17
C GLY A 83 30.54 3.33 -8.32
N ASP A 84 29.76 2.26 -8.38
CA ASP A 84 28.62 2.19 -9.30
C ASP A 84 27.58 3.25 -8.92
N THR A 85 26.91 3.81 -9.94
CA THR A 85 25.85 4.81 -9.74
C THR A 85 24.48 4.18 -9.80
N PHE A 86 23.55 4.69 -8.98
CA PHE A 86 22.18 4.21 -8.92
C PHE A 86 21.20 5.35 -9.12
N TRP A 87 20.13 5.08 -9.84
CA TRP A 87 18.91 5.86 -9.81
C TRP A 87 17.70 4.94 -10.02
N ALA A 88 16.60 5.28 -9.41
CA ALA A 88 15.37 4.55 -9.67
C ALA A 88 14.14 5.44 -9.53
N VAL A 89 13.07 5.04 -10.23
CA VAL A 89 11.75 5.66 -10.15
C VAL A 89 10.74 4.59 -9.73
N TYR A 90 10.04 4.87 -8.67
CA TYR A 90 8.89 4.08 -8.24
C TYR A 90 7.65 4.55 -9.01
N GLN A 91 7.10 3.65 -9.83
CA GLN A 91 5.96 3.90 -10.71
C GLN A 91 4.68 3.37 -10.07
N GLY A 92 3.97 4.25 -9.42
CA GLY A 92 2.64 3.97 -8.94
C GLY A 92 2.58 3.28 -7.58
N GLN A 93 1.79 3.86 -6.69
CA GLN A 93 1.21 3.12 -5.58
C GLN A 93 0.03 2.32 -6.13
N ASN A 94 0.06 1.00 -5.99
CA ASN A 94 -1.17 0.25 -5.90
C ASN A 94 -1.87 0.75 -4.63
N VAL A 95 -2.87 1.58 -4.80
CA VAL A 95 -3.75 1.90 -3.68
C VAL A 95 -4.56 0.61 -3.46
N ASP A 96 -4.06 -0.24 -2.59
CA ASP A 96 -4.92 -1.23 -1.96
C ASP A 96 -5.95 -0.42 -1.17
N VAL A 97 -7.16 -0.38 -1.70
CA VAL A 97 -8.32 0.13 -0.97
C VAL A 97 -8.69 -0.95 0.04
N GLY A 98 -7.74 -1.22 0.93
CA GLY A 98 -7.87 -2.23 1.96
C GLY A 98 -9.10 -1.99 2.83
N THR A 99 -9.43 -2.97 3.63
CA THR A 99 -10.44 -2.80 4.69
C THR A 99 -10.04 -1.60 5.56
N PRO A 100 -10.95 -0.67 5.83
CA PRO A 100 -10.68 0.42 6.76
C PRO A 100 -10.12 -0.12 8.09
N SER A 101 -9.16 0.55 8.66
CA SER A 101 -8.65 0.20 9.98
C SER A 101 -9.78 0.17 11.00
N ALA A 102 -9.67 -0.69 12.02
CA ALA A 102 -10.69 -0.78 13.05
C ALA A 102 -10.98 0.60 13.69
N GLY A 103 -12.24 0.98 13.74
CA GLY A 103 -12.68 2.24 14.35
C GLY A 103 -12.51 3.49 13.47
N THR A 104 -12.10 3.36 12.21
CA THR A 104 -11.92 4.51 11.30
C THR A 104 -13.16 4.87 10.49
N VAL A 105 -14.19 4.03 10.49
CA VAL A 105 -15.49 4.32 9.85
C VAL A 105 -16.45 4.80 10.92
N GLY A 106 -16.68 6.10 10.98
CA GLY A 106 -17.62 6.73 11.88
C GLY A 106 -18.94 7.09 11.17
N ALA A 107 -19.82 7.79 11.88
CA ALA A 107 -21.11 8.22 11.34
C ALA A 107 -20.96 9.18 10.15
N ALA A 108 -19.89 9.97 10.09
CA ALA A 108 -19.64 10.91 9.00
C ALA A 108 -19.25 10.23 7.68
N GLU A 109 -18.69 9.03 7.75
CA GLU A 109 -18.28 8.23 6.60
C GLU A 109 -19.45 7.40 6.02
N LEU A 110 -20.50 7.21 6.81
CA LEU A 110 -21.71 6.52 6.37
C LEU A 110 -22.75 7.53 5.91
N LYS A 111 -23.11 7.45 4.64
CA LYS A 111 -24.21 8.24 4.10
C LYS A 111 -25.54 7.69 4.62
N ASP A 112 -26.52 8.56 4.82
CA ASP A 112 -27.90 8.15 5.15
C ASP A 112 -28.38 7.05 4.19
N ASP A 113 -29.02 6.04 4.72
CA ASP A 113 -29.53 4.86 4.00
C ASP A 113 -28.46 3.99 3.31
N SER A 114 -27.17 4.20 3.59
CA SER A 114 -26.08 3.41 2.98
C SER A 114 -26.01 1.97 3.48
N VAL A 115 -26.46 1.70 4.70
CA VAL A 115 -26.53 0.36 5.29
C VAL A 115 -27.93 -0.20 5.08
N THR A 116 -28.06 -1.02 4.06
CA THR A 116 -29.32 -1.69 3.73
C THR A 116 -29.38 -3.10 4.31
N ASN A 117 -30.56 -3.70 4.35
CA ASN A 117 -30.75 -5.05 4.90
C ASN A 117 -29.81 -6.11 4.27
N ILE A 118 -29.52 -5.99 2.98
CA ILE A 118 -28.63 -6.93 2.28
C ILE A 118 -27.14 -6.81 2.70
N LYS A 119 -26.78 -5.70 3.38
CA LYS A 119 -25.41 -5.45 3.88
C LYS A 119 -25.22 -5.90 5.33
N MET A 120 -26.28 -6.30 5.98
CA MET A 120 -26.26 -6.87 7.33
C MET A 120 -26.45 -8.36 7.24
N ALA A 121 -25.61 -9.12 7.92
CA ALA A 121 -25.85 -10.55 8.09
C ALA A 121 -27.06 -10.76 9.01
N ASP A 122 -27.77 -11.87 8.83
CA ASP A 122 -28.83 -12.24 9.74
C ASP A 122 -28.26 -12.32 11.18
N ASP A 123 -29.02 -11.81 12.14
CA ASP A 123 -28.63 -11.74 13.56
C ASP A 123 -27.39 -10.86 13.87
N ALA A 124 -26.93 -10.03 12.92
CA ALA A 124 -25.78 -9.14 13.13
C ALA A 124 -26.09 -7.98 14.09
N ILE A 125 -27.36 -7.63 14.27
CA ILE A 125 -27.83 -6.57 15.17
C ILE A 125 -28.73 -7.19 16.24
N GLY A 126 -28.21 -7.28 17.45
CA GLY A 126 -28.99 -7.74 18.60
C GLY A 126 -29.76 -6.61 19.29
N VAL A 127 -30.56 -6.98 20.27
CA VAL A 127 -31.31 -5.99 21.08
C VAL A 127 -30.42 -5.04 21.87
N ALA A 128 -29.19 -5.42 22.17
CA ALA A 128 -28.24 -4.57 22.89
C ALA A 128 -27.71 -3.42 22.03
N GLU A 129 -27.64 -3.59 20.71
CA GLU A 129 -27.20 -2.59 19.73
C GLU A 129 -28.34 -1.65 19.32
N LEU A 130 -29.60 -2.05 19.56
CA LEU A 130 -30.75 -1.21 19.32
C LEU A 130 -31.03 -0.35 20.55
N SER A 131 -30.69 0.94 20.47
CA SER A 131 -31.03 1.90 21.53
C SER A 131 -32.56 2.18 21.51
N ALA A 132 -33.35 1.19 21.87
CA ALA A 132 -34.78 1.35 21.97
C ALA A 132 -35.14 2.00 23.33
N THR A 133 -35.55 3.24 23.31
CA THR A 133 -36.14 3.90 24.49
C THR A 133 -37.59 3.47 24.61
N GLY A 134 -37.87 2.56 25.53
CA GLY A 134 -39.21 2.08 25.81
C GLY A 134 -39.25 0.61 26.24
N THR A 135 -40.34 0.21 26.88
CA THR A 135 -40.53 -1.20 27.23
C THR A 135 -40.97 -1.95 25.98
N ALA A 136 -40.18 -2.95 25.57
CA ALA A 136 -40.55 -3.82 24.47
C ALA A 136 -41.86 -4.55 24.78
N SER A 137 -42.87 -4.42 23.93
CA SER A 137 -44.11 -5.19 24.01
C SER A 137 -44.36 -5.88 22.68
N SER A 138 -45.10 -6.97 22.71
CA SER A 138 -45.49 -7.73 21.50
C SER A 138 -46.23 -6.92 20.43
N SER A 139 -46.70 -5.72 20.79
CA SER A 139 -47.39 -4.79 19.91
C SER A 139 -46.53 -3.62 19.43
N THR A 140 -45.26 -3.55 19.88
CA THR A 140 -44.36 -2.41 19.60
C THR A 140 -43.18 -2.81 18.68
N PHE A 141 -43.04 -4.11 18.44
CA PHE A 141 -42.05 -4.63 17.46
C PHE A 141 -42.77 -5.00 16.17
N LEU A 142 -42.48 -4.25 15.15
CA LEU A 142 -42.73 -4.64 13.76
C LEU A 142 -41.40 -4.60 13.02
#